data_070dbda7334be309f077d2fc2d13c43c
#
_entry.id   070dbda7334be309f077d2fc2d13c43c
#
_cell.length_a   1.000
_cell.length_b   1.000
_cell.length_c   1.000
_cell.angle_alpha   90.00
_cell.angle_beta   90.00
_cell.angle_gamma   90.00
#
_symmetry.space_group_name_H-M   'P 1'
#
loop_
_entity.id
_entity.type
_entity.pdbx_description
1 polymer ?
#
loop_
_entity_poly.entity_id
_entity_poly.type
_entity_poly.pdbx_seq_one_letter_code
_entity_poly.pdbx_strand_id
1 'polypeptide(L)'
;KKKEGILKIISIFSFLGIGLGVATLIIVMSVMNGFRTDLIGKLLLFQPHIVVYQFDNYEKDKDKIKDVLKKNNIKYESIKLAYATQGLVVSKTLNQGTNIRAIKKNDFLLDKLINKNITRGSVENFGNGYVSIGLNFSESLGVSIGDKITVLSSAKESTPFGNVPQQFSFTVGSVFESGIYEFDSNYILIDIGTSQDFLQNHENNKNIELKLNDADDAVTVKQILEKSKFQSFSWIDNNKSFYDALLVERN
;
A
#
# COMPACT_ATOMS: atom_id res chain seq x y z
N LYS A 1 -36.84 23.93 53.32
CA LYS A 1 -35.33 23.99 53.31
C LYS A 1 -34.63 22.63 53.11
N LYS A 2 -35.01 21.52 53.82
CA LYS A 2 -34.38 20.19 53.63
C LYS A 2 -34.71 19.56 52.27
N LYS A 3 -35.94 19.67 51.75
CA LYS A 3 -36.35 19.12 50.43
C LYS A 3 -35.67 19.84 49.25
N GLU A 4 -35.45 21.15 49.35
CA GLU A 4 -34.76 21.92 48.29
C GLU A 4 -33.28 21.59 48.21
N GLY A 5 -32.61 21.23 49.31
CA GLY A 5 -31.22 20.77 49.31
C GLY A 5 -31.05 19.41 48.63
N ILE A 6 -31.98 18.47 48.85
CA ILE A 6 -31.94 17.15 48.23
C ILE A 6 -32.18 17.26 46.72
N LEU A 7 -33.13 18.08 46.27
CA LEU A 7 -33.39 18.32 44.85
C LEU A 7 -32.19 18.94 44.14
N LYS A 8 -31.46 19.86 44.78
CA LYS A 8 -30.23 20.44 44.21
C LYS A 8 -29.13 19.39 44.05
N ILE A 9 -28.95 18.53 45.05
CA ILE A 9 -27.95 17.46 44.97
C ILE A 9 -28.26 16.49 43.83
N ILE A 10 -29.52 16.03 43.71
CA ILE A 10 -29.96 15.15 42.62
C ILE A 10 -29.75 15.82 41.26
N SER A 11 -30.09 17.11 41.13
CA SER A 11 -29.91 17.87 39.88
C SER A 11 -28.42 17.96 39.49
N ILE A 12 -27.52 18.21 40.46
CA ILE A 12 -26.08 18.27 40.22
C ILE A 12 -25.54 16.90 39.76
N PHE A 13 -25.93 15.82 40.44
CA PHE A 13 -25.51 14.47 40.06
C PHE A 13 -26.04 14.07 38.67
N SER A 14 -27.30 14.42 38.34
CA SER A 14 -27.86 14.18 37.01
C SER A 14 -27.13 14.97 35.95
N PHE A 15 -26.81 16.24 36.17
CA PHE A 15 -26.05 17.07 35.26
C PHE A 15 -24.62 16.53 35.04
N LEU A 16 -23.93 16.16 36.11
CA LEU A 16 -22.61 15.56 36.05
C LEU A 16 -22.64 14.21 35.31
N GLY A 17 -23.64 13.38 35.57
CA GLY A 17 -23.80 12.09 34.89
C GLY A 17 -24.00 12.24 33.38
N ILE A 18 -24.89 13.15 32.98
CA ILE A 18 -25.11 13.44 31.55
C ILE A 18 -23.84 14.06 30.92
N GLY A 19 -23.22 15.03 31.62
CA GLY A 19 -22.01 15.67 31.14
C GLY A 19 -20.85 14.67 30.93
N LEU A 20 -20.66 13.76 31.88
CA LEU A 20 -19.65 12.71 31.79
C LEU A 20 -19.97 11.73 30.65
N GLY A 21 -21.25 11.35 30.48
CA GLY A 21 -21.65 10.46 29.37
C GLY A 21 -21.40 11.09 28.01
N VAL A 22 -21.75 12.34 27.82
CA VAL A 22 -21.49 13.08 26.58
C VAL A 22 -19.99 13.26 26.33
N ALA A 23 -19.23 13.63 27.37
CA ALA A 23 -17.79 13.78 27.27
C ALA A 23 -17.10 12.46 26.84
N THR A 24 -17.51 11.34 27.46
CA THR A 24 -17.00 10.01 27.09
C THR A 24 -17.31 9.68 25.63
N LEU A 25 -18.53 9.95 25.16
CA LEU A 25 -18.92 9.72 23.77
C LEU A 25 -18.05 10.52 22.81
N ILE A 26 -17.84 11.82 23.09
CA ILE A 26 -17.01 12.70 22.25
C ILE A 26 -15.56 12.18 22.20
N ILE A 27 -15.01 11.78 23.35
CA ILE A 27 -13.64 11.25 23.42
C ILE A 27 -13.52 9.98 22.58
N VAL A 28 -14.43 9.03 22.76
CA VAL A 28 -14.42 7.77 22.00
C VAL A 28 -14.51 8.03 20.50
N MET A 29 -15.45 8.87 20.05
CA MET A 29 -15.59 9.24 18.64
C MET A 29 -14.35 9.94 18.08
N SER A 30 -13.72 10.81 18.87
CA SER A 30 -12.50 11.52 18.45
C SER A 30 -11.32 10.54 18.29
N VAL A 31 -11.15 9.61 19.23
CA VAL A 31 -10.10 8.58 19.16
C VAL A 31 -10.32 7.66 17.97
N MET A 32 -11.57 7.21 17.74
CA MET A 32 -11.91 6.36 16.59
C MET A 32 -11.66 7.04 15.26
N ASN A 33 -12.05 8.30 15.11
CA ASN A 33 -11.77 9.06 13.89
C ASN A 33 -10.27 9.23 13.64
N GLY A 34 -9.50 9.52 14.69
CA GLY A 34 -8.04 9.60 14.60
C GLY A 34 -7.40 8.28 14.19
N PHE A 35 -7.83 7.19 14.83
CA PHE A 35 -7.35 5.84 14.53
C PHE A 35 -7.68 5.40 13.08
N ARG A 36 -8.91 5.66 12.62
CA ARG A 36 -9.32 5.39 11.23
C ARG A 36 -8.42 6.13 10.23
N THR A 37 -8.19 7.41 10.45
CA THR A 37 -7.37 8.23 9.55
C THR A 37 -5.93 7.72 9.51
N ASP A 38 -5.36 7.37 10.66
CA ASP A 38 -4.00 6.82 10.76
C ASP A 38 -3.88 5.46 10.07
N LEU A 39 -4.83 4.54 10.29
CA LEU A 39 -4.85 3.23 9.64
C LEU A 39 -4.99 3.31 8.12
N ILE A 40 -5.93 4.11 7.61
CA ILE A 40 -6.11 4.31 6.17
C ILE A 40 -4.85 4.95 5.58
N GLY A 41 -4.29 5.96 6.25
CA GLY A 41 -3.05 6.61 5.81
C GLY A 41 -1.88 5.63 5.69
N LYS A 42 -1.69 4.74 6.67
CA LYS A 42 -0.66 3.69 6.64
C LYS A 42 -0.92 2.65 5.55
N LEU A 43 -2.16 2.19 5.40
CA LEU A 43 -2.55 1.24 4.35
C LEU A 43 -2.23 1.80 2.96
N LEU A 44 -2.58 3.07 2.72
CA LEU A 44 -2.39 3.75 1.45
C LEU A 44 -0.97 4.29 1.22
N LEU A 45 -0.07 4.08 2.18
CA LEU A 45 1.34 4.41 2.02
C LEU A 45 1.96 3.63 0.85
N PHE A 46 1.70 2.32 0.82
CA PHE A 46 2.24 1.38 -0.17
C PHE A 46 1.23 0.89 -1.19
N GLN A 47 -0.08 1.14 -0.97
CA GLN A 47 -1.13 0.78 -1.90
C GLN A 47 -1.58 1.97 -2.73
N PRO A 48 -1.79 1.80 -4.05
CA PRO A 48 -2.43 2.81 -4.88
C PRO A 48 -3.92 2.93 -4.53
N HIS A 49 -4.51 4.10 -4.78
CA HIS A 49 -5.95 4.29 -4.60
C HIS A 49 -6.76 3.55 -5.66
N ILE A 50 -6.25 3.45 -6.87
CA ILE A 50 -6.85 2.72 -7.98
C ILE A 50 -5.76 1.99 -8.75
N VAL A 51 -6.07 0.76 -9.15
CA VAL A 51 -5.26 -0.05 -10.06
C VAL A 51 -6.04 -0.28 -11.33
N VAL A 52 -5.46 0.09 -12.47
CA VAL A 52 -5.97 -0.24 -13.80
C VAL A 52 -5.14 -1.39 -14.34
N TYR A 53 -5.80 -2.44 -14.73
CA TYR A 53 -5.22 -3.66 -15.30
C TYR A 53 -5.73 -3.89 -16.72
N GLN A 54 -5.08 -4.78 -17.47
CA GLN A 54 -5.44 -5.09 -18.87
C GLN A 54 -5.44 -3.86 -19.78
N PHE A 55 -4.29 -3.23 -19.92
CA PHE A 55 -4.07 -2.14 -20.86
C PHE A 55 -3.02 -2.54 -21.92
N ASP A 56 -3.10 -1.95 -23.10
CA ASP A 56 -2.25 -2.31 -24.23
C ASP A 56 -0.91 -1.55 -24.20
N ASN A 57 -0.97 -0.23 -24.01
CA ASN A 57 0.21 0.63 -24.05
C ASN A 57 0.18 1.65 -22.91
N TYR A 58 1.15 1.55 -22.02
CA TYR A 58 1.23 2.40 -20.84
C TYR A 58 1.16 3.89 -21.14
N GLU A 59 1.96 4.40 -22.07
CA GLU A 59 2.01 5.86 -22.32
C GLU A 59 0.71 6.38 -22.92
N LYS A 60 0.16 5.66 -23.90
CA LYS A 60 -1.12 6.02 -24.52
C LYS A 60 -2.28 5.95 -23.52
N ASP A 61 -2.33 4.88 -22.74
CA ASP A 61 -3.45 4.67 -21.82
C ASP A 61 -3.34 5.56 -20.59
N LYS A 62 -2.13 5.87 -20.13
CA LYS A 62 -1.87 6.91 -19.12
C LYS A 62 -2.40 8.27 -19.57
N ASP A 63 -2.17 8.66 -20.83
CA ASP A 63 -2.65 9.96 -21.34
C ASP A 63 -4.17 9.97 -21.49
N LYS A 64 -4.81 8.88 -21.95
CA LYS A 64 -6.27 8.74 -21.93
C LYS A 64 -6.83 8.85 -20.50
N ILE A 65 -6.20 8.19 -19.53
CA ILE A 65 -6.61 8.28 -18.12
C ILE A 65 -6.52 9.73 -17.64
N LYS A 66 -5.43 10.43 -17.93
CA LYS A 66 -5.30 11.87 -17.57
C LYS A 66 -6.42 12.71 -18.17
N ASP A 67 -6.77 12.49 -19.44
CA ASP A 67 -7.84 13.22 -20.11
C ASP A 67 -9.20 12.95 -19.45
N VAL A 68 -9.46 11.69 -19.09
CA VAL A 68 -10.68 11.29 -18.37
C VAL A 68 -10.76 11.98 -17.00
N LEU A 69 -9.67 11.97 -16.24
CA LEU A 69 -9.60 12.62 -14.92
C LEU A 69 -9.79 14.14 -15.04
N LYS A 70 -9.12 14.77 -16.00
CA LYS A 70 -9.23 16.21 -16.27
C LYS A 70 -10.67 16.62 -16.67
N LYS A 71 -11.31 15.85 -17.56
CA LYS A 71 -12.70 16.08 -18.00
C LYS A 71 -13.70 16.05 -16.84
N ASN A 72 -13.42 15.25 -15.81
CA ASN A 72 -14.26 15.10 -14.63
C ASN A 72 -13.80 15.94 -13.43
N ASN A 73 -12.85 16.87 -13.62
CA ASN A 73 -12.26 17.71 -12.56
C ASN A 73 -11.66 16.94 -11.38
N ILE A 74 -11.13 15.74 -11.64
CA ILE A 74 -10.52 14.89 -10.61
C ILE A 74 -9.05 15.26 -10.45
N LYS A 75 -8.65 15.55 -9.22
CA LYS A 75 -7.26 15.82 -8.86
C LYS A 75 -6.55 14.53 -8.45
N TYR A 76 -5.32 14.36 -8.88
CA TYR A 76 -4.51 13.20 -8.57
C TYR A 76 -3.05 13.60 -8.27
N GLU A 77 -2.39 12.82 -7.44
CA GLU A 77 -0.97 13.02 -7.11
C GLU A 77 -0.05 12.38 -8.16
N SER A 78 -0.36 11.14 -8.55
CA SER A 78 0.51 10.41 -9.48
C SER A 78 -0.24 9.34 -10.29
N ILE A 79 0.31 9.04 -11.47
CA ILE A 79 -0.04 7.90 -12.31
C ILE A 79 1.27 7.19 -12.65
N LYS A 80 1.45 5.96 -12.17
CA LYS A 80 2.70 5.21 -12.24
C LYS A 80 2.50 3.86 -12.91
N LEU A 81 3.53 3.37 -13.59
CA LEU A 81 3.61 1.98 -14.02
C LEU A 81 4.17 1.15 -12.86
N ALA A 82 3.52 0.04 -12.56
CA ALA A 82 4.02 -0.93 -11.59
C ALA A 82 3.76 -2.36 -12.07
N TYR A 83 4.51 -3.30 -11.49
CA TYR A 83 4.21 -4.73 -11.58
C TYR A 83 4.01 -5.24 -10.15
N ALA A 84 3.01 -6.11 -9.98
CA ALA A 84 2.72 -6.76 -8.71
C ALA A 84 2.73 -8.28 -8.93
N THR A 85 3.70 -8.97 -8.34
CA THR A 85 3.86 -10.41 -8.46
C THR A 85 4.30 -11.03 -7.14
N GLN A 86 4.46 -12.33 -7.12
CA GLN A 86 4.92 -13.07 -5.94
C GLN A 86 6.15 -13.90 -6.28
N GLY A 87 6.95 -14.17 -5.28
CA GLY A 87 8.12 -15.01 -5.40
C GLY A 87 8.52 -15.62 -4.06
N LEU A 88 9.58 -16.42 -4.09
CA LEU A 88 10.21 -16.97 -2.90
C LEU A 88 11.60 -16.36 -2.76
N VAL A 89 11.85 -15.68 -1.65
CA VAL A 89 13.20 -15.21 -1.33
C VAL A 89 13.94 -16.32 -0.59
N VAL A 90 15.14 -16.60 -1.10
CA VAL A 90 16.09 -17.54 -0.52
C VAL A 90 17.23 -16.73 0.09
N SER A 91 17.44 -16.87 1.38
CA SER A 91 18.60 -16.35 2.10
C SER A 91 19.47 -17.48 2.62
N LYS A 92 20.54 -17.15 3.32
CA LYS A 92 21.41 -18.18 3.94
C LYS A 92 20.74 -18.93 5.09
N THR A 93 19.74 -18.33 5.71
CA THR A 93 19.11 -18.82 6.95
C THR A 93 17.70 -19.34 6.73
N LEU A 94 16.91 -18.71 5.85
CA LEU A 94 15.49 -18.99 5.67
C LEU A 94 15.04 -18.75 4.24
N ASN A 95 13.98 -19.45 3.85
CA ASN A 95 13.25 -19.22 2.62
C ASN A 95 11.85 -18.72 2.96
N GLN A 96 11.45 -17.58 2.39
CA GLN A 96 10.16 -16.97 2.70
C GLN A 96 9.48 -16.45 1.43
N GLY A 97 8.16 -16.71 1.32
CA GLY A 97 7.33 -16.11 0.27
C GLY A 97 7.24 -14.60 0.43
N THR A 98 7.21 -13.89 -0.69
CA THR A 98 7.16 -12.42 -0.69
C THR A 98 6.28 -11.89 -1.82
N ASN A 99 5.67 -10.74 -1.57
CA ASN A 99 5.07 -9.92 -2.60
C ASN A 99 6.15 -9.00 -3.20
N ILE A 100 6.26 -9.02 -4.50
CA ILE A 100 7.25 -8.25 -5.24
C ILE A 100 6.54 -7.14 -5.98
N ARG A 101 6.89 -5.89 -5.67
CA ARG A 101 6.38 -4.73 -6.38
C ARG A 101 7.53 -4.06 -7.14
N ALA A 102 7.42 -4.05 -8.47
CA ALA A 102 8.36 -3.35 -9.31
C ALA A 102 7.82 -1.96 -9.66
N ILE A 103 8.62 -0.94 -9.43
CA ILE A 103 8.34 0.47 -9.72
C ILE A 103 9.55 1.13 -10.38
N LYS A 104 9.35 2.21 -11.13
CA LYS A 104 10.48 2.94 -11.73
C LYS A 104 11.31 3.61 -10.62
N LYS A 105 12.65 3.58 -10.76
CA LYS A 105 13.57 4.23 -9.82
C LYS A 105 13.18 5.70 -9.54
N ASN A 106 12.85 6.46 -10.56
CA ASN A 106 12.44 7.85 -10.39
C ASN A 106 11.16 7.99 -9.55
N ASP A 107 10.19 7.09 -9.72
CA ASP A 107 8.96 7.09 -8.94
C ASP A 107 9.21 6.73 -7.48
N PHE A 108 10.18 5.84 -7.22
CA PHE A 108 10.63 5.49 -5.87
C PHE A 108 11.32 6.68 -5.20
N LEU A 109 12.26 7.35 -5.88
CA LEU A 109 13.02 8.49 -5.35
C LEU A 109 12.14 9.72 -5.08
N LEU A 110 11.08 9.92 -5.87
CA LEU A 110 10.14 11.04 -5.72
C LEU A 110 9.04 10.77 -4.71
N ASP A 111 8.86 9.54 -4.28
CA ASP A 111 7.82 9.17 -3.32
C ASP A 111 8.24 9.56 -1.90
N LYS A 112 7.77 10.73 -1.47
CA LYS A 112 8.09 11.29 -0.14
C LYS A 112 7.66 10.37 1.01
N LEU A 113 6.61 9.57 0.80
CA LEU A 113 6.09 8.68 1.82
C LEU A 113 7.02 7.47 1.99
N ILE A 114 7.46 6.86 0.89
CA ILE A 114 8.44 5.77 0.92
C ILE A 114 9.75 6.28 1.53
N ASN A 115 10.25 7.42 1.04
CA ASN A 115 11.53 7.98 1.50
C ASN A 115 11.56 8.26 3.00
N LYS A 116 10.47 8.78 3.56
CA LYS A 116 10.35 9.04 5.01
C LYS A 116 10.40 7.77 5.85
N ASN A 117 10.02 6.64 5.28
CA ASN A 117 9.92 5.36 5.97
C ASN A 117 11.11 4.42 5.72
N ILE A 118 12.17 4.88 5.04
CA ILE A 118 13.44 4.14 4.99
C ILE A 118 14.15 4.30 6.33
N THR A 119 14.35 3.18 7.02
CA THR A 119 14.97 3.14 8.36
C THR A 119 16.44 2.76 8.31
N ARG A 120 16.88 2.01 7.29
CA ARG A 120 18.26 1.57 7.10
C ARG A 120 18.64 1.67 5.63
N GLY A 121 19.89 2.01 5.33
CA GLY A 121 20.39 2.19 3.96
C GLY A 121 20.01 3.53 3.34
N SER A 122 19.97 3.60 2.02
CA SER A 122 19.65 4.82 1.27
C SER A 122 18.69 4.54 0.12
N VAL A 123 17.77 5.48 -0.12
CA VAL A 123 16.87 5.45 -1.28
C VAL A 123 17.65 5.52 -2.60
N GLU A 124 18.82 6.14 -2.61
CA GLU A 124 19.67 6.29 -3.80
C GLU A 124 20.22 4.94 -4.29
N ASN A 125 20.35 3.97 -3.36
CA ASN A 125 20.79 2.62 -3.68
C ASN A 125 19.72 1.79 -4.42
N PHE A 126 18.52 2.31 -4.62
CA PHE A 126 17.47 1.59 -5.32
C PHE A 126 17.76 1.49 -6.83
N GLY A 127 17.56 0.30 -7.40
CA GLY A 127 17.93 -0.01 -8.80
C GLY A 127 19.36 -0.56 -8.92
N ASN A 128 19.80 -0.89 -10.13
CA ASN A 128 21.10 -1.53 -10.41
C ASN A 128 21.32 -2.85 -9.64
N GLY A 129 20.25 -3.66 -9.51
CA GLY A 129 20.30 -4.90 -8.75
C GLY A 129 20.14 -4.74 -7.23
N TYR A 130 19.93 -3.50 -6.73
CA TYR A 130 19.61 -3.25 -5.34
C TYR A 130 18.10 -3.12 -5.15
N VAL A 131 17.62 -3.69 -4.05
CA VAL A 131 16.20 -3.75 -3.69
C VAL A 131 15.97 -3.09 -2.33
N SER A 132 14.71 -2.67 -2.09
CA SER A 132 14.24 -2.24 -0.78
C SER A 132 13.35 -3.33 -0.19
N ILE A 133 13.57 -3.70 1.08
CA ILE A 133 12.82 -4.76 1.76
C ILE A 133 12.19 -4.25 3.05
N GLY A 134 11.09 -4.88 3.49
CA GLY A 134 10.45 -4.55 4.75
C GLY A 134 11.32 -4.89 5.96
N LEU A 135 11.16 -4.15 7.06
CA LEU A 135 11.97 -4.33 8.27
C LEU A 135 11.82 -5.74 8.85
N ASN A 136 10.59 -6.17 9.11
CA ASN A 136 10.33 -7.48 9.67
C ASN A 136 10.78 -8.62 8.72
N PHE A 137 10.71 -8.38 7.41
CA PHE A 137 11.19 -9.31 6.40
C PHE A 137 12.72 -9.44 6.42
N SER A 138 13.44 -8.31 6.55
CA SER A 138 14.89 -8.27 6.74
C SER A 138 15.32 -9.06 7.97
N GLU A 139 14.63 -8.85 9.09
CA GLU A 139 14.94 -9.50 10.36
C GLU A 139 14.64 -11.01 10.33
N SER A 140 13.51 -11.42 9.77
CA SER A 140 13.15 -12.84 9.65
C SER A 140 14.11 -13.62 8.75
N LEU A 141 14.56 -13.01 7.65
CA LEU A 141 15.54 -13.61 6.74
C LEU A 141 16.99 -13.55 7.27
N GLY A 142 17.25 -12.78 8.32
CA GLY A 142 18.59 -12.54 8.86
C GLY A 142 19.51 -11.83 7.86
N VAL A 143 18.97 -10.90 7.05
CA VAL A 143 19.73 -10.15 6.05
C VAL A 143 19.80 -8.68 6.39
N SER A 144 20.92 -8.06 6.02
CA SER A 144 21.23 -6.65 6.26
C SER A 144 21.58 -5.93 4.95
N ILE A 145 21.77 -4.61 5.04
CA ILE A 145 22.22 -3.82 3.90
C ILE A 145 23.52 -4.39 3.34
N GLY A 146 23.57 -4.58 2.02
CA GLY A 146 24.71 -5.15 1.29
C GLY A 146 24.67 -6.67 1.14
N ASP A 147 23.79 -7.38 1.87
CA ASP A 147 23.63 -8.82 1.71
C ASP A 147 22.93 -9.15 0.38
N LYS A 148 23.30 -10.31 -0.19
CA LYS A 148 22.66 -10.85 -1.38
C LYS A 148 21.51 -11.77 -1.00
N ILE A 149 20.38 -11.60 -1.69
CA ILE A 149 19.22 -12.48 -1.65
C ILE A 149 18.95 -13.05 -3.03
N THR A 150 18.44 -14.27 -3.09
CA THR A 150 17.99 -14.88 -4.33
C THR A 150 16.46 -14.91 -4.35
N VAL A 151 15.87 -14.40 -5.42
CA VAL A 151 14.42 -14.42 -5.63
C VAL A 151 14.09 -15.48 -6.66
N LEU A 152 13.30 -16.47 -6.26
CA LEU A 152 12.71 -17.46 -7.18
C LEU A 152 11.39 -16.87 -7.69
N SER A 153 11.30 -16.73 -9.01
CA SER A 153 10.07 -16.24 -9.68
C SER A 153 8.96 -17.29 -9.61
N SER A 154 7.71 -16.85 -9.50
CA SER A 154 6.55 -17.71 -9.70
C SER A 154 6.38 -18.15 -11.16
N ALA A 155 6.95 -17.41 -12.10
CA ALA A 155 7.03 -17.80 -13.51
C ALA A 155 8.05 -18.94 -13.70
N LYS A 156 7.71 -19.86 -14.58
CA LYS A 156 8.52 -21.05 -14.84
C LYS A 156 9.17 -20.95 -16.23
N GLU A 157 10.42 -21.33 -16.30
CA GLU A 157 11.12 -21.53 -17.57
C GLU A 157 11.03 -23.00 -17.96
N SER A 158 10.64 -23.25 -19.22
CA SER A 158 10.55 -24.61 -19.74
C SER A 158 11.94 -25.06 -20.18
N THR A 159 12.45 -26.09 -19.55
CA THR A 159 13.74 -26.73 -19.90
C THR A 159 13.52 -28.15 -20.39
N PRO A 160 14.49 -28.77 -21.05
CA PRO A 160 14.41 -30.18 -21.48
C PRO A 160 14.17 -31.17 -20.31
N PHE A 161 14.48 -30.75 -19.09
CA PHE A 161 14.30 -31.54 -17.86
C PHE A 161 13.04 -31.19 -17.05
N GLY A 162 12.16 -30.32 -17.58
CA GLY A 162 10.94 -29.85 -16.94
C GLY A 162 10.94 -28.34 -16.68
N ASN A 163 9.88 -27.89 -16.01
CA ASN A 163 9.71 -26.47 -15.67
C ASN A 163 10.50 -26.13 -14.41
N VAL A 164 11.41 -25.17 -14.51
CA VAL A 164 12.26 -24.70 -13.40
C VAL A 164 11.90 -23.24 -13.07
N PRO A 165 11.76 -22.86 -11.78
CA PRO A 165 11.62 -21.46 -11.40
C PRO A 165 12.86 -20.66 -11.80
N GLN A 166 12.66 -19.49 -12.39
CA GLN A 166 13.77 -18.59 -12.66
C GLN A 166 14.32 -18.00 -11.37
N GLN A 167 15.64 -17.79 -11.32
CA GLN A 167 16.36 -17.30 -10.15
C GLN A 167 17.03 -15.97 -10.48
N PHE A 168 16.81 -14.98 -9.61
CA PHE A 168 17.38 -13.64 -9.75
C PHE A 168 18.07 -13.25 -8.46
N SER A 169 19.28 -12.73 -8.56
CA SER A 169 20.05 -12.25 -7.41
C SER A 169 19.91 -10.74 -7.26
N PHE A 170 19.58 -10.31 -6.06
CA PHE A 170 19.49 -8.89 -5.68
C PHE A 170 20.34 -8.61 -4.45
N THR A 171 20.75 -7.36 -4.29
CA THR A 171 21.44 -6.88 -3.08
C THR A 171 20.49 -6.00 -2.27
N VAL A 172 20.45 -6.16 -0.97
CA VAL A 172 19.65 -5.31 -0.08
C VAL A 172 20.26 -3.91 -0.04
N GLY A 173 19.58 -2.91 -0.58
CA GLY A 173 20.03 -1.51 -0.65
C GLY A 173 19.42 -0.62 0.41
N SER A 174 18.18 -0.92 0.80
CA SER A 174 17.48 -0.19 1.86
C SER A 174 16.43 -1.07 2.56
N VAL A 175 16.08 -0.68 3.78
CA VAL A 175 15.03 -1.31 4.58
C VAL A 175 14.00 -0.25 4.91
N PHE A 176 12.72 -0.56 4.65
CA PHE A 176 11.60 0.31 4.97
C PHE A 176 10.77 -0.22 6.14
N GLU A 177 10.10 0.69 6.85
CA GLU A 177 9.15 0.39 7.91
C GLU A 177 7.87 1.19 7.70
N SER A 178 6.81 0.53 7.23
CA SER A 178 5.51 1.16 6.97
C SER A 178 4.68 1.37 8.23
N GLY A 179 4.98 0.62 9.28
CA GLY A 179 4.17 0.49 10.48
C GLY A 179 2.95 -0.43 10.31
N ILE A 180 2.86 -1.16 9.18
CA ILE A 180 1.91 -2.24 8.96
C ILE A 180 2.70 -3.54 8.84
N TYR A 181 2.49 -4.44 9.80
CA TYR A 181 3.21 -5.70 9.90
C TYR A 181 3.22 -6.50 8.59
N GLU A 182 2.11 -6.56 7.88
CA GLU A 182 1.98 -7.33 6.63
C GLU A 182 2.89 -6.79 5.52
N PHE A 183 2.99 -5.47 5.36
CA PHE A 183 3.92 -4.88 4.39
C PHE A 183 5.37 -5.06 4.84
N ASP A 184 5.64 -4.82 6.10
CA ASP A 184 7.00 -4.89 6.64
C ASP A 184 7.54 -6.33 6.67
N SER A 185 6.64 -7.35 6.66
CA SER A 185 7.01 -8.77 6.73
C SER A 185 7.01 -9.50 5.38
N ASN A 186 6.36 -8.94 4.33
CA ASN A 186 6.08 -9.73 3.13
C ASN A 186 6.37 -9.00 1.82
N TYR A 187 6.98 -7.80 1.84
CA TYR A 187 7.19 -7.03 0.60
C TYR A 187 8.65 -6.75 0.30
N ILE A 188 8.97 -6.86 -0.99
CA ILE A 188 10.18 -6.31 -1.58
C ILE A 188 9.83 -5.36 -2.73
N LEU A 189 10.58 -4.27 -2.84
CA LEU A 189 10.47 -3.31 -3.93
C LEU A 189 11.69 -3.46 -4.83
N ILE A 190 11.47 -3.55 -6.14
CA ILE A 190 12.51 -3.66 -7.16
C ILE A 190 12.34 -2.57 -8.23
N ASP A 191 13.41 -2.22 -8.92
CA ASP A 191 13.34 -1.25 -10.01
C ASP A 191 12.97 -1.91 -11.33
N ILE A 192 11.98 -1.37 -12.04
CA ILE A 192 11.54 -1.84 -13.36
C ILE A 192 12.70 -1.80 -14.36
N GLY A 193 13.52 -0.73 -14.34
CA GLY A 193 14.57 -0.52 -15.33
C GLY A 193 15.66 -1.58 -15.30
N THR A 194 16.02 -2.04 -14.10
CA THR A 194 17.12 -3.00 -13.88
C THR A 194 16.65 -4.42 -13.62
N SER A 195 15.34 -4.67 -13.65
CA SER A 195 14.77 -6.00 -13.41
C SER A 195 13.99 -6.53 -14.62
N GLN A 196 14.33 -6.09 -15.83
CA GLN A 196 13.62 -6.46 -17.07
C GLN A 196 13.57 -7.98 -17.28
N ASP A 197 14.67 -8.68 -17.08
CA ASP A 197 14.73 -10.13 -17.26
C ASP A 197 13.78 -10.87 -16.30
N PHE A 198 13.64 -10.36 -15.07
CA PHE A 198 12.66 -10.86 -14.12
C PHE A 198 11.23 -10.56 -14.58
N LEU A 199 10.97 -9.36 -15.10
CA LEU A 199 9.64 -8.87 -15.44
C LEU A 199 9.10 -9.40 -16.77
N GLN A 200 9.94 -9.85 -17.70
CA GLN A 200 9.52 -10.41 -19.00
C GLN A 200 8.46 -11.51 -18.85
N ASN A 201 8.57 -12.33 -17.82
CA ASN A 201 7.62 -13.41 -17.57
C ASN A 201 6.44 -12.99 -16.68
N HIS A 202 6.33 -11.69 -16.36
CA HIS A 202 5.30 -11.10 -15.51
C HIS A 202 4.49 -9.99 -16.21
N GLU A 203 4.46 -9.96 -17.54
CA GLU A 203 3.73 -8.92 -18.30
C GLU A 203 2.24 -8.84 -17.94
N ASN A 204 1.61 -9.96 -17.60
CA ASN A 204 0.21 -9.99 -17.15
C ASN A 204 -0.01 -9.35 -15.76
N ASN A 205 1.08 -9.11 -15.02
CA ASN A 205 1.05 -8.50 -13.69
C ASN A 205 1.34 -6.99 -13.72
N LYS A 206 1.33 -6.42 -14.92
CA LYS A 206 1.56 -5.01 -15.20
C LYS A 206 0.32 -4.19 -14.93
N ASN A 207 0.47 -3.12 -14.17
CA ASN A 207 -0.61 -2.28 -13.70
C ASN A 207 -0.31 -0.79 -13.92
N ILE A 208 -1.36 0.01 -14.13
CA ILE A 208 -1.29 1.47 -13.98
C ILE A 208 -1.87 1.80 -12.61
N GLU A 209 -1.04 2.35 -11.75
CA GLU A 209 -1.41 2.74 -10.40
C GLU A 209 -1.70 4.23 -10.32
N LEU A 210 -2.86 4.57 -9.78
CA LEU A 210 -3.27 5.96 -9.56
C LEU A 210 -3.28 6.27 -8.06
N LYS A 211 -2.70 7.42 -7.72
CA LYS A 211 -2.83 8.03 -6.40
C LYS A 211 -3.61 9.32 -6.55
N LEU A 212 -4.79 9.39 -5.94
CA LEU A 212 -5.67 10.55 -5.94
C LEU A 212 -5.28 11.50 -4.82
N ASN A 213 -5.72 12.76 -4.88
CA ASN A 213 -5.57 13.68 -3.77
C ASN A 213 -6.43 13.27 -2.57
N ASP A 214 -7.62 12.71 -2.84
CA ASP A 214 -8.51 12.16 -1.83
C ASP A 214 -8.75 10.68 -2.10
N ALA A 215 -8.47 9.83 -1.13
CA ALA A 215 -8.64 8.39 -1.25
C ALA A 215 -10.10 7.95 -1.25
N ASP A 216 -10.99 8.76 -0.67
CA ASP A 216 -12.43 8.49 -0.61
C ASP A 216 -13.08 8.63 -2.00
N ASP A 217 -12.47 9.38 -2.92
CA ASP A 217 -12.91 9.50 -4.31
C ASP A 217 -12.69 8.22 -5.15
N ALA A 218 -11.97 7.24 -4.62
CA ALA A 218 -11.54 6.07 -5.40
C ALA A 218 -12.68 5.28 -6.02
N VAL A 219 -13.82 5.13 -5.33
CA VAL A 219 -14.99 4.42 -5.86
C VAL A 219 -15.61 5.18 -7.05
N THR A 220 -15.77 6.49 -6.91
CA THR A 220 -16.31 7.36 -7.97
C THR A 220 -15.40 7.36 -9.20
N VAL A 221 -14.10 7.50 -8.98
CA VAL A 221 -13.11 7.52 -10.05
C VAL A 221 -13.03 6.17 -10.77
N LYS A 222 -13.09 5.06 -10.04
CA LYS A 222 -13.21 3.72 -10.61
C LYS A 222 -14.37 3.63 -11.57
N GLN A 223 -15.58 4.03 -11.16
CA GLN A 223 -16.78 4.00 -12.03
C GLN A 223 -16.63 4.85 -13.30
N ILE A 224 -15.94 5.99 -13.21
CA ILE A 224 -15.65 6.86 -14.36
C ILE A 224 -14.67 6.18 -15.32
N LEU A 225 -13.64 5.52 -14.81
CA LEU A 225 -12.68 4.77 -15.60
C LEU A 225 -13.31 3.57 -16.28
N GLU A 226 -14.18 2.83 -15.61
CA GLU A 226 -14.93 1.70 -16.17
C GLU A 226 -15.85 2.14 -17.31
N LYS A 227 -16.55 3.27 -17.18
CA LYS A 227 -17.33 3.89 -18.27
C LYS A 227 -16.45 4.26 -19.46
N SER A 228 -15.19 4.54 -19.23
CA SER A 228 -14.18 4.83 -20.26
C SER A 228 -13.45 3.58 -20.78
N LYS A 229 -13.98 2.38 -20.46
CA LYS A 229 -13.48 1.05 -20.87
C LYS A 229 -12.14 0.65 -20.24
N PHE A 230 -11.75 1.25 -19.11
CA PHE A 230 -10.62 0.78 -18.31
C PHE A 230 -11.13 -0.18 -17.24
N GLN A 231 -10.57 -1.37 -17.19
CA GLN A 231 -10.82 -2.29 -16.09
C GLN A 231 -9.99 -1.87 -14.89
N SER A 232 -10.65 -1.63 -13.77
CA SER A 232 -9.98 -1.11 -12.59
C SER A 232 -10.63 -1.60 -11.29
N PHE A 233 -9.85 -1.60 -10.22
CA PHE A 233 -10.37 -1.77 -8.87
C PHE A 233 -9.76 -0.72 -7.94
N SER A 234 -10.51 -0.37 -6.93
CA SER A 234 -10.11 0.60 -5.92
C SER A 234 -9.49 -0.10 -4.71
N TRP A 235 -8.76 0.66 -3.90
CA TRP A 235 -8.27 0.18 -2.61
C TRP A 235 -9.39 -0.31 -1.69
N ILE A 236 -10.59 0.28 -1.82
CA ILE A 236 -11.79 -0.11 -1.05
C ILE A 236 -12.26 -1.50 -1.46
N ASP A 237 -12.26 -1.82 -2.78
CA ASP A 237 -12.63 -3.15 -3.26
C ASP A 237 -11.70 -4.24 -2.69
N ASN A 238 -10.40 -3.95 -2.66
CA ASN A 238 -9.39 -4.87 -2.14
C ASN A 238 -9.46 -5.05 -0.61
N ASN A 239 -9.96 -4.03 0.09
CA ASN A 239 -10.02 -4.00 1.55
C ASN A 239 -11.45 -3.88 2.06
N LYS A 240 -12.43 -4.45 1.34
CA LYS A 240 -13.85 -4.24 1.61
C LYS A 240 -14.24 -4.57 3.05
N SER A 241 -13.85 -5.72 3.56
CA SER A 241 -14.18 -6.13 4.93
C SER A 241 -13.62 -5.15 5.98
N PHE A 242 -12.40 -4.65 5.75
CA PHE A 242 -11.79 -3.64 6.61
C PHE A 242 -12.53 -2.31 6.52
N TYR A 243 -12.83 -1.86 5.29
CA TYR A 243 -13.55 -0.61 5.07
C TYR A 243 -14.97 -0.65 5.65
N ASP A 244 -15.70 -1.75 5.43
CA ASP A 244 -17.05 -1.94 5.97
C ASP A 244 -17.04 -1.93 7.51
N ALA A 245 -16.03 -2.54 8.16
CA ALA A 245 -15.88 -2.48 9.61
C ALA A 245 -15.71 -1.04 10.11
N LEU A 246 -14.91 -0.23 9.41
CA LEU A 246 -14.72 1.20 9.75
C LEU A 246 -15.98 2.06 9.50
N LEU A 247 -16.88 1.63 8.58
CA LEU A 247 -18.15 2.35 8.32
C LEU A 247 -19.22 2.04 9.36
N VAL A 248 -19.29 0.79 9.87
CA VAL A 248 -20.28 0.40 10.90
C VAL A 248 -20.15 1.25 12.16
N GLU A 249 -18.95 1.68 12.49
CA GLU A 249 -18.71 2.53 13.65
C GLU A 249 -19.13 4.00 13.46
N ARG A 250 -19.42 4.42 12.21
CA ARG A 250 -19.85 5.80 11.89
C ARG A 250 -21.35 6.02 11.99
N ASN A 251 -22.17 4.96 11.95
CA ASN A 251 -23.64 4.99 12.02
C ASN A 251 -24.12 4.67 13.42
#